data_430851b6c121b925b9108fa6798d4401
#
_entry.id   430851b6c121b925b9108fa6798d4401
#
_cell.length_a   1.000
_cell.length_b   1.000
_cell.length_c   1.000
_cell.angle_alpha   90.00
_cell.angle_beta   90.00
_cell.angle_gamma   90.00
#
_symmetry.space_group_name_H-M   'P 1'
#
loop_
_entity.id
_entity.type
_entity.pdbx_description
1 polymer ?
#
loop_
_entity_poly.entity_id
_entity_poly.type
_entity_poly.pdbx_seq_one_letter_code
_entity_poly.pdbx_strand_id
1 'polypeptide(L)'
;MKLLIGIIFLALVSCGSPETPKAYVTSQKGGITVIDLTTKEVINEIDIQSSGPRGIGISSDGKYLVTANKDDANLTIIDRVSGKVVSQVEVGKNPEFIRVFNDLVFVSTEPASTGKPPAQNEHEGKDDDDDDDDKTPAQIVVVDIKQGKKLREIEGGPETEGIEFNQDGTKVIVTNEADNTITIHDLNSGELLKTLDVKPFGDRPRGIKMSPKGNLYVSTLEHSDNFIVLDQDFNHQKTIATGSNPYGVSFDSTGDRLFVASSKSKLLEVFETENFTKIKDIPLDGKRCWHFSFTPDNNELLMACGRSDELKVIDTNKLEVTGSISVQGIPWGVVTYPKAIGSLDDVR
;
A
#
# COMPACT_ATOMS: atom_id res chain seq x y z
N MET A 1 7.72 43.45 58.43
CA MET A 1 6.91 42.32 58.08
C MET A 1 6.56 42.44 56.61
N LYS A 2 7.35 41.81 55.72
CA LYS A 2 7.17 41.87 54.22
C LYS A 2 6.37 40.67 53.80
N LEU A 3 5.19 40.90 53.26
CA LEU A 3 4.30 39.87 52.72
C LEU A 3 4.80 39.50 51.29
N LEU A 4 5.26 38.26 51.08
CA LEU A 4 5.56 37.71 49.78
C LEU A 4 4.26 37.15 49.20
N ILE A 5 3.76 37.77 48.14
CA ILE A 5 2.65 37.22 47.35
C ILE A 5 3.26 36.31 46.29
N GLY A 6 3.14 35.00 46.46
CA GLY A 6 3.51 34.00 45.48
C GLY A 6 2.45 33.93 44.37
N ILE A 7 2.80 34.28 43.17
CA ILE A 7 1.97 34.10 41.95
C ILE A 7 2.13 32.65 41.51
N ILE A 8 1.07 31.85 41.68
CA ILE A 8 1.01 30.50 41.14
C ILE A 8 0.62 30.63 39.65
N PHE A 9 1.55 30.33 38.75
CA PHE A 9 1.26 30.14 37.36
C PHE A 9 0.59 28.78 37.17
N LEU A 10 -0.73 28.77 36.96
CA LEU A 10 -1.44 27.58 36.48
C LEU A 10 -1.12 27.42 35.00
N ALA A 11 -0.26 26.48 34.63
CA ALA A 11 -0.08 26.06 33.25
C ALA A 11 -1.34 25.31 32.81
N LEU A 12 -2.18 25.95 32.03
CA LEU A 12 -3.28 25.29 31.31
C LEU A 12 -2.64 24.36 30.27
N VAL A 13 -2.54 23.07 30.58
CA VAL A 13 -2.29 22.03 29.60
C VAL A 13 -3.56 21.96 28.75
N SER A 14 -3.51 22.55 27.56
CA SER A 14 -4.52 22.38 26.54
C SER A 14 -4.46 20.88 26.12
N CYS A 15 -5.31 20.05 26.65
CA CYS A 15 -5.66 18.78 26.05
C CYS A 15 -6.42 19.11 24.76
N GLY A 16 -5.70 19.17 23.64
CA GLY A 16 -6.32 19.19 22.33
C GLY A 16 -7.26 18.00 22.21
N SER A 17 -8.46 18.20 21.68
CA SER A 17 -9.35 17.09 21.33
C SER A 17 -8.58 16.11 20.45
N PRO A 18 -8.72 14.77 20.63
CA PRO A 18 -8.08 13.81 19.74
C PRO A 18 -8.48 14.13 18.29
N GLU A 19 -7.51 14.07 17.39
CA GLU A 19 -7.75 14.31 15.97
C GLU A 19 -8.75 13.28 15.44
N THR A 20 -9.77 13.73 14.69
CA THR A 20 -10.72 12.80 14.05
C THR A 20 -9.99 11.90 13.04
N PRO A 21 -10.27 10.59 13.04
CA PRO A 21 -9.65 9.67 12.09
C PRO A 21 -9.94 10.06 10.64
N LYS A 22 -8.92 9.97 9.78
CA LYS A 22 -9.02 10.34 8.36
C LYS A 22 -8.46 9.25 7.47
N ALA A 23 -8.98 9.16 6.25
CA ALA A 23 -8.34 8.46 5.15
C ALA A 23 -7.74 9.45 4.15
N TYR A 24 -6.64 9.05 3.53
CA TYR A 24 -5.92 9.77 2.49
C TYR A 24 -5.83 8.86 1.28
N VAL A 25 -6.35 9.34 0.15
CA VAL A 25 -6.51 8.55 -1.07
C VAL A 25 -5.82 9.26 -2.22
N THR A 26 -4.85 8.61 -2.85
CA THR A 26 -4.26 9.11 -4.09
C THR A 26 -5.17 8.83 -5.27
N SER A 27 -5.27 9.78 -6.19
CA SER A 27 -5.99 9.65 -7.45
C SER A 27 -5.06 9.97 -8.63
N GLN A 28 -4.89 9.03 -9.57
CA GLN A 28 -3.89 9.13 -10.65
C GLN A 28 -4.07 10.37 -11.53
N LYS A 29 -5.27 10.94 -11.61
CA LYS A 29 -5.59 12.18 -12.34
C LYS A 29 -5.85 13.38 -11.43
N GLY A 30 -5.48 13.28 -10.16
CA GLY A 30 -5.69 14.29 -9.15
C GLY A 30 -4.53 14.38 -8.18
N GLY A 31 -4.84 14.73 -6.93
CA GLY A 31 -3.90 14.77 -5.81
C GLY A 31 -4.25 13.73 -4.74
N ILE A 32 -4.43 14.20 -3.50
CA ILE A 32 -4.88 13.37 -2.39
C ILE A 32 -6.24 13.85 -1.93
N THR A 33 -7.25 12.98 -1.99
CA THR A 33 -8.55 13.19 -1.38
C THR A 33 -8.49 12.85 0.11
N VAL A 34 -8.95 13.75 0.97
CA VAL A 34 -9.01 13.56 2.42
C VAL A 34 -10.44 13.31 2.86
N ILE A 35 -10.66 12.20 3.56
CA ILE A 35 -11.98 11.74 3.99
C ILE A 35 -12.02 11.69 5.52
N ASP A 36 -13.04 12.27 6.11
CA ASP A 36 -13.36 12.08 7.54
C ASP A 36 -13.98 10.68 7.73
N LEU A 37 -13.35 9.84 8.54
CA LEU A 37 -13.81 8.46 8.77
C LEU A 37 -15.05 8.37 9.67
N THR A 38 -15.41 9.43 10.37
CA THR A 38 -16.61 9.47 11.20
C THR A 38 -17.85 9.77 10.36
N THR A 39 -17.76 10.74 9.45
CA THR A 39 -18.88 11.14 8.60
C THR A 39 -18.91 10.44 7.25
N LYS A 40 -17.79 9.87 6.80
CA LYS A 40 -17.57 9.30 5.46
C LYS A 40 -17.63 10.34 4.35
N GLU A 41 -17.38 11.60 4.68
CA GLU A 41 -17.41 12.71 3.74
C GLU A 41 -16.00 13.10 3.29
N VAL A 42 -15.87 13.50 2.03
CA VAL A 42 -14.68 14.18 1.53
C VAL A 42 -14.64 15.58 2.16
N ILE A 43 -13.57 15.86 2.91
CA ILE A 43 -13.42 17.11 3.64
C ILE A 43 -12.36 18.05 3.05
N ASN A 44 -11.46 17.52 2.21
CA ASN A 44 -10.41 18.30 1.57
C ASN A 44 -9.82 17.56 0.36
N GLU A 45 -9.19 18.34 -0.52
CA GLU A 45 -8.34 17.86 -1.61
C GLU A 45 -6.97 18.53 -1.46
N ILE A 46 -5.89 17.76 -1.50
CA ILE A 46 -4.52 18.27 -1.40
C ILE A 46 -3.89 18.24 -2.79
N ASP A 47 -3.51 19.43 -3.28
CA ASP A 47 -2.68 19.57 -4.46
C ASP A 47 -1.23 19.18 -4.11
N ILE A 48 -0.78 18.07 -4.66
CA ILE A 48 0.59 17.55 -4.44
C ILE A 48 1.64 18.23 -5.32
N GLN A 49 1.25 19.10 -6.23
CA GLN A 49 2.11 19.79 -7.19
C GLN A 49 2.95 18.82 -8.03
N SER A 50 2.37 17.66 -8.36
CA SER A 50 2.96 16.61 -9.16
C SER A 50 1.85 15.76 -9.80
N SER A 51 2.19 14.92 -10.79
CA SER A 51 1.24 14.21 -11.63
C SER A 51 1.33 12.69 -11.48
N GLY A 52 0.20 12.01 -11.61
CA GLY A 52 0.12 10.56 -11.60
C GLY A 52 0.39 9.91 -10.24
N PRO A 53 -0.14 10.41 -9.10
CA PRO A 53 0.12 9.78 -7.81
C PRO A 53 -0.54 8.40 -7.73
N ARG A 54 0.26 7.42 -7.31
CA ARG A 54 -0.12 6.03 -7.05
C ARG A 54 0.08 5.68 -5.58
N GLY A 55 1.22 5.10 -5.24
CA GLY A 55 1.55 4.74 -3.86
C GLY A 55 1.47 5.92 -2.90
N ILE A 56 1.01 5.66 -1.69
CA ILE A 56 0.92 6.63 -0.60
C ILE A 56 1.37 5.98 0.71
N GLY A 57 2.08 6.75 1.53
CA GLY A 57 2.51 6.32 2.86
C GLY A 57 2.43 7.46 3.87
N ILE A 58 2.47 7.10 5.15
CA ILE A 58 2.47 8.06 6.28
C ILE A 58 3.74 7.83 7.09
N SER A 59 4.45 8.91 7.47
CA SER A 59 5.61 8.84 8.37
C SER A 59 5.23 8.22 9.72
N SER A 60 6.22 7.65 10.43
CA SER A 60 5.98 6.96 11.70
C SER A 60 5.37 7.87 12.77
N ASP A 61 5.71 9.16 12.75
CA ASP A 61 5.15 10.18 13.65
C ASP A 61 3.80 10.76 13.17
N GLY A 62 3.30 10.32 12.02
CA GLY A 62 2.07 10.80 11.40
C GLY A 62 2.12 12.22 10.89
N LYS A 63 3.30 12.84 10.80
CA LYS A 63 3.45 14.24 10.38
C LYS A 63 3.38 14.42 8.88
N TYR A 64 3.93 13.48 8.13
CA TYR A 64 4.06 13.59 6.69
C TYR A 64 3.28 12.51 5.95
N LEU A 65 2.68 12.91 4.83
CA LEU A 65 2.25 12.03 3.74
C LEU A 65 3.34 12.00 2.68
N VAL A 66 3.50 10.87 2.01
CA VAL A 66 4.41 10.73 0.87
C VAL A 66 3.69 10.04 -0.26
N THR A 67 3.80 10.57 -1.49
CA THR A 67 3.21 9.98 -2.69
C THR A 67 4.27 9.62 -3.71
N ALA A 68 4.09 8.48 -4.40
CA ALA A 68 4.84 8.13 -5.60
C ALA A 68 4.12 8.67 -6.83
N ASN A 69 4.79 9.52 -7.61
CA ASN A 69 4.18 10.26 -8.70
C ASN A 69 4.76 9.77 -10.02
N LYS A 70 4.01 8.90 -10.65
CA LYS A 70 4.42 8.13 -11.84
C LYS A 70 4.86 9.03 -12.99
N ASP A 71 4.05 10.06 -13.33
CA ASP A 71 4.25 10.85 -14.54
C ASP A 71 5.41 11.85 -14.40
N ASP A 72 5.72 12.28 -13.16
CA ASP A 72 6.82 13.20 -12.86
C ASP A 72 8.07 12.51 -12.29
N ALA A 73 8.06 11.17 -12.18
CA ALA A 73 9.21 10.37 -11.74
C ALA A 73 9.78 10.79 -10.36
N ASN A 74 8.91 11.25 -9.45
CA ASN A 74 9.31 11.76 -8.15
C ASN A 74 8.44 11.25 -6.99
N LEU A 75 8.90 11.50 -5.77
CA LEU A 75 8.09 11.49 -4.56
C LEU A 75 7.72 12.92 -4.17
N THR A 76 6.51 13.14 -3.67
CA THR A 76 6.14 14.37 -2.98
C THR A 76 5.96 14.10 -1.49
N ILE A 77 6.64 14.87 -0.64
CA ILE A 77 6.51 14.86 0.82
C ILE A 77 5.65 16.03 1.23
N ILE A 78 4.57 15.77 1.97
CA ILE A 78 3.51 16.74 2.29
C ILE A 78 3.35 16.78 3.82
N ASP A 79 3.28 17.97 4.41
CA ASP A 79 2.83 18.12 5.79
C ASP A 79 1.34 17.74 5.87
N ARG A 80 1.04 16.67 6.59
CA ARG A 80 -0.28 16.05 6.62
C ARG A 80 -1.39 16.97 7.14
N VAL A 81 -1.06 17.81 8.10
CA VAL A 81 -2.05 18.68 8.75
C VAL A 81 -2.37 19.90 7.89
N SER A 82 -1.35 20.55 7.35
CA SER A 82 -1.53 21.74 6.52
C SER A 82 -1.82 21.45 5.05
N GLY A 83 -1.55 20.23 4.57
CA GLY A 83 -1.63 19.85 3.16
C GLY A 83 -0.57 20.51 2.28
N LYS A 84 0.47 21.11 2.86
CA LYS A 84 1.51 21.80 2.10
C LYS A 84 2.61 20.85 1.67
N VAL A 85 3.02 20.98 0.41
CA VAL A 85 4.22 20.30 -0.10
C VAL A 85 5.44 20.85 0.64
N VAL A 86 6.23 19.94 1.21
CA VAL A 86 7.48 20.22 1.94
C VAL A 86 8.67 20.06 1.02
N SER A 87 8.69 18.98 0.26
CA SER A 87 9.76 18.71 -0.73
C SER A 87 9.29 17.71 -1.78
N GLN A 88 10.02 17.69 -2.90
CA GLN A 88 9.92 16.69 -3.94
C GLN A 88 11.29 16.07 -4.16
N VAL A 89 11.34 14.75 -4.40
CA VAL A 89 12.58 13.98 -4.55
C VAL A 89 12.51 13.14 -5.80
N GLU A 90 13.42 13.34 -6.74
CA GLU A 90 13.54 12.50 -7.93
C GLU A 90 13.94 11.08 -7.55
N VAL A 91 13.20 10.07 -8.04
CA VAL A 91 13.41 8.66 -7.70
C VAL A 91 13.60 7.77 -8.92
N GLY A 92 13.32 8.25 -10.11
CA GLY A 92 13.42 7.48 -11.35
C GLY A 92 12.06 7.22 -11.99
N LYS A 93 12.08 6.56 -13.14
CA LYS A 93 10.91 6.35 -14.01
C LYS A 93 9.87 5.47 -13.37
N ASN A 94 8.62 5.87 -13.51
CA ASN A 94 7.43 5.11 -13.12
C ASN A 94 7.46 4.61 -11.66
N PRO A 95 7.62 5.50 -10.64
CA PRO A 95 7.51 5.08 -9.25
C PRO A 95 6.07 4.66 -8.94
N GLU A 96 5.91 3.51 -8.28
CA GLU A 96 4.60 2.91 -8.07
C GLU A 96 4.29 2.64 -6.60
N PHE A 97 4.88 1.62 -6.03
CA PHE A 97 4.56 1.17 -4.70
C PHE A 97 5.41 1.87 -3.64
N ILE A 98 4.80 2.22 -2.51
CA ILE A 98 5.50 2.82 -1.36
C ILE A 98 5.31 1.98 -0.10
N ARG A 99 6.41 1.83 0.65
CA ARG A 99 6.36 1.41 2.05
C ARG A 99 7.18 2.36 2.90
N VAL A 100 6.62 2.74 4.04
CA VAL A 100 7.33 3.55 5.04
C VAL A 100 7.79 2.67 6.20
N PHE A 101 9.08 2.74 6.52
CA PHE A 101 9.68 2.03 7.64
C PHE A 101 10.74 2.92 8.33
N ASN A 102 10.59 3.16 9.64
CA ASN A 102 11.51 4.00 10.43
C ASN A 102 11.79 5.39 9.78
N ASP A 103 10.73 6.08 9.33
CA ASP A 103 10.78 7.37 8.63
C ASP A 103 11.58 7.36 7.31
N LEU A 104 11.91 6.18 6.79
CA LEU A 104 12.42 5.98 5.45
C LEU A 104 11.28 5.54 4.52
N VAL A 105 11.24 6.11 3.33
CA VAL A 105 10.39 5.63 2.24
C VAL A 105 11.19 4.67 1.39
N PHE A 106 10.61 3.52 1.12
CA PHE A 106 11.06 2.57 0.11
C PHE A 106 10.05 2.64 -1.03
N VAL A 107 10.49 3.05 -2.19
CA VAL A 107 9.62 3.18 -3.38
C VAL A 107 10.17 2.32 -4.51
N SER A 108 9.30 1.48 -5.10
CA SER A 108 9.63 0.75 -6.32
C SER A 108 9.55 1.65 -7.54
N THR A 109 10.41 1.39 -8.52
CA THR A 109 10.35 2.01 -9.84
C THR A 109 10.18 0.92 -10.89
N GLU A 110 9.60 1.26 -12.02
CA GLU A 110 9.36 0.32 -13.13
C GLU A 110 9.83 0.92 -14.45
N PRO A 111 11.15 1.00 -14.70
CA PRO A 111 11.67 1.60 -15.90
C PRO A 111 11.27 0.86 -17.19
N ALA A 112 11.03 -0.44 -17.10
CA ALA A 112 10.56 -1.30 -18.18
C ALA A 112 9.09 -1.04 -18.56
N SER A 113 8.24 -0.78 -17.58
CA SER A 113 6.80 -0.57 -17.78
C SER A 113 6.49 0.74 -18.47
N THR A 114 5.53 0.73 -19.41
CA THR A 114 4.97 1.96 -20.01
C THR A 114 4.12 2.73 -19.02
N GLY A 115 3.70 2.06 -17.94
CA GLY A 115 2.82 2.61 -16.93
C GLY A 115 1.43 3.01 -17.46
N LYS A 116 1.05 2.60 -18.65
CA LYS A 116 -0.29 2.85 -19.19
C LYS A 116 -1.28 1.88 -18.55
N PRO A 117 -2.45 2.35 -18.08
CA PRO A 117 -3.50 1.44 -17.66
C PRO A 117 -3.94 0.60 -18.87
N PRO A 118 -4.23 -0.71 -18.70
CA PRO A 118 -4.76 -1.57 -19.75
C PRO A 118 -5.94 -0.91 -20.46
N ALA A 119 -6.08 -1.11 -21.76
CA ALA A 119 -7.12 -0.48 -22.58
C ALA A 119 -8.54 -0.73 -22.04
N GLN A 120 -9.43 0.25 -22.15
CA GLN A 120 -10.80 0.17 -21.62
C GLN A 120 -11.74 -0.77 -22.39
N ASN A 121 -11.26 -1.44 -23.43
CA ASN A 121 -12.09 -2.29 -24.28
C ASN A 121 -12.36 -3.62 -23.58
N GLU A 122 -13.62 -3.88 -23.26
CA GLU A 122 -14.17 -5.10 -22.65
C GLU A 122 -14.10 -6.34 -23.58
N HIS A 123 -13.24 -6.37 -24.60
CA HIS A 123 -13.06 -7.56 -25.44
C HIS A 123 -11.85 -8.37 -24.97
N GLU A 124 -12.25 -9.47 -24.40
CA GLU A 124 -11.52 -10.69 -24.09
C GLU A 124 -10.10 -10.83 -24.71
N GLY A 125 -9.11 -10.98 -23.84
CA GLY A 125 -8.02 -11.90 -24.11
C GLY A 125 -6.73 -11.34 -24.66
N LYS A 126 -6.42 -10.08 -24.43
CA LYS A 126 -5.03 -9.60 -24.31
C LYS A 126 -5.01 -8.54 -23.24
N ASP A 127 -4.53 -8.88 -22.08
CA ASP A 127 -3.90 -7.88 -21.23
C ASP A 127 -2.76 -7.32 -22.08
N ASP A 128 -2.71 -6.00 -22.29
CA ASP A 128 -1.65 -5.33 -23.08
C ASP A 128 -0.33 -5.37 -22.29
N ASP A 129 0.12 -6.58 -21.99
CA ASP A 129 1.41 -6.90 -21.37
C ASP A 129 2.49 -7.03 -22.45
N ASP A 130 2.43 -6.16 -23.48
CA ASP A 130 3.45 -6.09 -24.56
C ASP A 130 4.84 -5.67 -24.03
N ASP A 131 4.97 -5.40 -22.71
CA ASP A 131 6.23 -5.01 -22.07
C ASP A 131 6.99 -6.19 -21.42
N ASP A 132 6.49 -7.42 -21.49
CA ASP A 132 7.10 -8.62 -20.87
C ASP A 132 8.54 -8.93 -21.37
N ASP A 133 8.95 -8.34 -22.49
CA ASP A 133 10.29 -8.54 -23.06
C ASP A 133 11.33 -7.55 -22.49
N ASP A 134 10.94 -6.43 -21.89
CA ASP A 134 11.87 -5.49 -21.27
C ASP A 134 12.25 -5.95 -19.86
N LYS A 135 13.48 -6.43 -19.73
CA LYS A 135 14.07 -6.92 -18.46
C LYS A 135 14.93 -5.87 -17.76
N THR A 136 14.72 -4.60 -18.04
CA THR A 136 15.45 -3.53 -17.32
C THR A 136 15.18 -3.63 -15.82
N PRO A 137 16.24 -3.83 -15.00
CA PRO A 137 16.07 -3.94 -13.56
C PRO A 137 15.42 -2.69 -12.97
N ALA A 138 14.46 -2.88 -12.10
CA ALA A 138 13.88 -1.83 -11.29
C ALA A 138 14.82 -1.42 -10.14
N GLN A 139 14.51 -0.30 -9.50
CA GLN A 139 15.20 0.16 -8.30
C GLN A 139 14.18 0.33 -7.18
N ILE A 140 14.56 -0.10 -5.99
CA ILE A 140 13.90 0.32 -4.76
C ILE A 140 14.68 1.51 -4.23
N VAL A 141 14.12 2.71 -4.38
CA VAL A 141 14.76 3.95 -3.95
C VAL A 141 14.41 4.24 -2.50
N VAL A 142 15.44 4.49 -1.68
CA VAL A 142 15.26 4.79 -0.25
C VAL A 142 15.44 6.28 -0.01
N VAL A 143 14.40 6.90 0.55
CA VAL A 143 14.35 8.34 0.81
C VAL A 143 14.09 8.61 2.30
N ASP A 144 14.88 9.51 2.90
CA ASP A 144 14.63 10.05 4.24
C ASP A 144 13.52 11.11 4.16
N ILE A 145 12.40 10.85 4.84
CA ILE A 145 11.24 11.74 4.82
C ILE A 145 11.57 13.10 5.44
N LYS A 146 12.30 13.11 6.55
CA LYS A 146 12.58 14.34 7.31
C LYS A 146 13.59 15.26 6.60
N GLN A 147 14.54 14.65 5.92
CA GLN A 147 15.56 15.39 5.16
C GLN A 147 15.10 15.72 3.73
N GLY A 148 14.05 15.03 3.22
CA GLY A 148 13.62 15.16 1.84
C GLY A 148 14.72 14.75 0.86
N LYS A 149 15.46 13.67 1.16
CA LYS A 149 16.67 13.30 0.43
C LYS A 149 16.74 11.80 0.12
N LYS A 150 17.08 11.50 -1.13
CA LYS A 150 17.45 10.14 -1.54
C LYS A 150 18.75 9.73 -0.84
N LEU A 151 18.72 8.57 -0.18
CA LEU A 151 19.86 7.99 0.55
C LEU A 151 20.60 6.96 -0.29
N ARG A 152 19.88 6.04 -0.93
CA ARG A 152 20.44 4.95 -1.73
C ARG A 152 19.38 4.33 -2.64
N GLU A 153 19.86 3.40 -3.45
CA GLU A 153 19.05 2.53 -4.29
C GLU A 153 19.41 1.07 -4.00
N ILE A 154 18.43 0.19 -4.09
CA ILE A 154 18.57 -1.26 -4.00
C ILE A 154 18.11 -1.81 -5.35
N GLU A 155 18.95 -2.58 -6.02
CA GLU A 155 18.59 -3.18 -7.30
C GLU A 155 17.57 -4.29 -7.08
N GLY A 156 16.39 -4.16 -7.71
CA GLY A 156 15.35 -5.18 -7.77
C GLY A 156 15.42 -5.99 -9.06
N GLY A 157 14.44 -6.87 -9.26
CA GLY A 157 14.19 -7.46 -10.57
C GLY A 157 13.42 -6.50 -11.48
N PRO A 158 13.10 -6.91 -12.71
CA PRO A 158 12.24 -6.11 -13.60
C PRO A 158 10.81 -6.06 -13.03
N GLU A 159 10.17 -4.91 -13.16
CA GLU A 159 8.83 -4.62 -12.65
C GLU A 159 8.67 -4.99 -11.15
N THR A 160 9.40 -4.29 -10.31
CA THR A 160 9.29 -4.46 -8.84
C THR A 160 8.02 -3.79 -8.33
N GLU A 161 7.11 -4.57 -7.75
CA GLU A 161 5.81 -4.10 -7.27
C GLU A 161 5.72 -4.03 -5.74
N GLY A 162 5.53 -5.15 -5.08
CA GLY A 162 5.30 -5.21 -3.64
C GLY A 162 6.58 -5.09 -2.83
N ILE A 163 6.50 -4.36 -1.73
CA ILE A 163 7.60 -4.19 -0.76
C ILE A 163 7.08 -4.59 0.62
N GLU A 164 7.84 -5.40 1.34
CA GLU A 164 7.56 -5.79 2.73
C GLU A 164 8.86 -5.86 3.54
N PHE A 165 8.74 -5.89 4.86
CA PHE A 165 9.87 -6.01 5.78
C PHE A 165 9.69 -7.23 6.66
N ASN A 166 10.79 -7.83 7.11
CA ASN A 166 10.70 -8.90 8.10
C ASN A 166 10.46 -8.31 9.52
N GLN A 167 10.14 -9.18 10.46
CA GLN A 167 9.68 -8.79 11.79
C GLN A 167 10.70 -7.97 12.57
N ASP A 168 11.98 -8.29 12.46
CA ASP A 168 13.07 -7.59 13.15
C ASP A 168 13.58 -6.35 12.40
N GLY A 169 13.04 -6.05 11.21
CA GLY A 169 13.43 -4.88 10.42
C GLY A 169 14.85 -4.93 9.89
N THR A 170 15.37 -6.11 9.63
CA THR A 170 16.73 -6.31 9.06
C THR A 170 16.71 -6.59 7.56
N LYS A 171 15.55 -6.95 7.00
CA LYS A 171 15.41 -7.34 5.59
C LYS A 171 14.29 -6.56 4.92
N VAL A 172 14.49 -6.24 3.65
CA VAL A 172 13.43 -5.80 2.73
C VAL A 172 13.17 -6.92 1.73
N ILE A 173 11.89 -7.21 1.51
CA ILE A 173 11.40 -8.28 0.63
C ILE A 173 10.62 -7.61 -0.49
N VAL A 174 10.90 -7.96 -1.75
CA VAL A 174 10.24 -7.34 -2.89
C VAL A 174 9.79 -8.41 -3.90
N THR A 175 8.65 -8.15 -4.52
CA THR A 175 8.14 -8.95 -5.63
C THR A 175 8.57 -8.35 -6.96
N ASN A 176 8.98 -9.18 -7.91
CA ASN A 176 9.42 -8.78 -9.25
C ASN A 176 8.56 -9.54 -10.26
N GLU A 177 7.68 -8.80 -10.93
CA GLU A 177 6.63 -9.41 -11.75
C GLU A 177 7.15 -10.09 -13.00
N ALA A 178 7.98 -9.36 -13.78
CA ALA A 178 8.35 -9.79 -15.12
C ALA A 178 9.31 -11.00 -15.15
N ASP A 179 9.99 -11.32 -14.06
CA ASP A 179 10.83 -12.53 -13.97
C ASP A 179 10.31 -13.56 -12.96
N ASN A 180 9.14 -13.31 -12.37
CA ASN A 180 8.48 -14.24 -11.43
C ASN A 180 9.33 -14.57 -10.22
N THR A 181 9.98 -13.57 -9.62
CA THR A 181 10.80 -13.77 -8.43
C THR A 181 10.33 -12.95 -7.22
N ILE A 182 10.70 -13.43 -6.03
CA ILE A 182 10.70 -12.62 -4.81
C ILE A 182 12.15 -12.54 -4.36
N THR A 183 12.66 -11.31 -4.20
CA THR A 183 14.03 -11.08 -3.74
C THR A 183 14.03 -10.53 -2.32
N ILE A 184 15.01 -10.98 -1.53
CA ILE A 184 15.21 -10.62 -0.14
C ILE A 184 16.58 -9.94 -0.04
N HIS A 185 16.59 -8.73 0.48
CA HIS A 185 17.80 -7.92 0.63
C HIS A 185 18.06 -7.56 2.08
N ASP A 186 19.30 -7.37 2.45
CA ASP A 186 19.66 -6.71 3.70
C ASP A 186 19.15 -5.27 3.69
N LEU A 187 18.41 -4.88 4.73
CA LEU A 187 17.76 -3.57 4.77
C LEU A 187 18.79 -2.42 4.79
N ASN A 188 19.94 -2.58 5.39
CA ASN A 188 20.92 -1.50 5.56
C ASN A 188 21.85 -1.36 4.36
N SER A 189 22.42 -2.48 3.89
CA SER A 189 23.37 -2.48 2.76
C SER A 189 22.69 -2.52 1.39
N GLY A 190 21.47 -3.07 1.29
CA GLY A 190 20.81 -3.38 0.03
C GLY A 190 21.32 -4.67 -0.64
N GLU A 191 22.25 -5.39 0.00
CA GLU A 191 22.81 -6.64 -0.54
C GLU A 191 21.72 -7.69 -0.74
N LEU A 192 21.71 -8.33 -1.92
CA LEU A 192 20.82 -9.45 -2.22
C LEU A 192 21.21 -10.67 -1.39
N LEU A 193 20.31 -11.12 -0.51
CA LEU A 193 20.51 -12.28 0.36
C LEU A 193 19.93 -13.57 -0.21
N LYS A 194 18.77 -13.48 -0.87
CA LYS A 194 18.07 -14.65 -1.42
C LYS A 194 17.18 -14.22 -2.59
N THR A 195 17.10 -15.09 -3.60
CA THR A 195 16.09 -15.04 -4.65
C THR A 195 15.21 -16.28 -4.56
N LEU A 196 13.92 -16.11 -4.54
CA LEU A 196 12.92 -17.17 -4.63
C LEU A 196 12.27 -17.12 -6.01
N ASP A 197 12.44 -18.16 -6.83
CA ASP A 197 11.68 -18.38 -8.05
C ASP A 197 10.26 -18.84 -7.68
N VAL A 198 9.25 -18.05 -8.02
CA VAL A 198 7.83 -18.37 -7.76
C VAL A 198 7.13 -18.99 -8.97
N LYS A 199 7.78 -19.04 -10.15
CA LYS A 199 7.23 -19.63 -11.37
C LYS A 199 6.64 -21.04 -11.19
N PRO A 200 7.22 -21.94 -10.38
CA PRO A 200 6.60 -23.23 -10.10
C PRO A 200 5.22 -23.18 -9.41
N PHE A 201 4.87 -22.05 -8.81
CA PHE A 201 3.63 -21.83 -8.06
C PHE A 201 2.65 -20.93 -8.79
N GLY A 202 3.14 -20.10 -9.71
CA GLY A 202 2.35 -19.18 -10.53
C GLY A 202 3.17 -18.00 -11.06
N ASP A 203 2.47 -17.06 -11.66
CA ASP A 203 3.02 -15.94 -12.42
C ASP A 203 2.65 -14.59 -11.83
N ARG A 204 3.53 -13.60 -12.02
CA ARG A 204 3.38 -12.18 -11.66
C ARG A 204 3.10 -11.98 -10.17
N PRO A 205 4.13 -12.15 -9.31
CA PRO A 205 3.99 -11.86 -7.87
C PRO A 205 3.81 -10.35 -7.67
N ARG A 206 2.67 -9.96 -7.06
CA ARG A 206 2.30 -8.57 -6.81
C ARG A 206 2.39 -8.19 -5.34
N GLY A 207 1.27 -8.24 -4.65
CA GLY A 207 1.22 -7.92 -3.23
C GLY A 207 2.01 -8.89 -2.39
N ILE A 208 2.74 -8.39 -1.41
CA ILE A 208 3.40 -9.20 -0.39
C ILE A 208 3.15 -8.61 0.99
N LYS A 209 2.78 -9.45 1.96
CA LYS A 209 2.54 -9.02 3.34
C LYS A 209 3.03 -10.05 4.34
N MET A 210 3.67 -9.56 5.41
CA MET A 210 3.97 -10.36 6.58
C MET A 210 2.77 -10.42 7.51
N SER A 211 2.49 -11.59 8.06
CA SER A 211 1.49 -11.74 9.12
C SER A 211 1.86 -10.87 10.34
N PRO A 212 0.90 -10.19 10.98
CA PRO A 212 1.14 -9.50 12.26
C PRO A 212 1.70 -10.41 13.36
N LYS A 213 1.50 -11.72 13.25
CA LYS A 213 2.09 -12.73 14.15
C LYS A 213 3.59 -12.97 13.86
N GLY A 214 4.11 -12.41 12.76
CA GLY A 214 5.53 -12.52 12.36
C GLY A 214 5.97 -13.91 11.91
N ASN A 215 5.06 -14.83 11.69
CA ASN A 215 5.37 -16.26 11.47
C ASN A 215 5.31 -16.68 9.99
N LEU A 216 4.78 -15.86 9.10
CA LEU A 216 4.66 -16.19 7.68
C LEU A 216 4.49 -14.94 6.81
N TYR A 217 4.66 -15.13 5.50
CA TYR A 217 4.36 -14.14 4.46
C TYR A 217 3.34 -14.71 3.49
N VAL A 218 2.58 -13.83 2.86
CA VAL A 218 1.68 -14.16 1.76
C VAL A 218 2.01 -13.26 0.58
N SER A 219 2.10 -13.84 -0.64
CA SER A 219 2.23 -13.07 -1.87
C SER A 219 1.19 -13.51 -2.89
N THR A 220 0.51 -12.54 -3.51
CA THR A 220 -0.45 -12.79 -4.60
C THR A 220 0.29 -13.03 -5.91
N LEU A 221 -0.20 -13.97 -6.73
CA LEU A 221 0.30 -14.28 -8.07
C LEU A 221 -0.79 -13.95 -9.08
N GLU A 222 -0.73 -12.75 -9.67
CA GLU A 222 -1.84 -12.13 -10.39
C GLU A 222 -2.34 -12.96 -11.56
N HIS A 223 -1.43 -13.48 -12.41
CA HIS A 223 -1.80 -14.22 -13.61
C HIS A 223 -2.08 -15.71 -13.38
N SER A 224 -2.02 -16.16 -12.13
CA SER A 224 -2.30 -17.56 -11.79
C SER A 224 -3.47 -17.75 -10.83
N ASP A 225 -4.23 -16.66 -10.58
CA ASP A 225 -5.44 -16.70 -9.77
C ASP A 225 -5.23 -17.40 -8.41
N ASN A 226 -4.10 -17.08 -7.75
CA ASN A 226 -3.75 -17.67 -6.46
C ASN A 226 -2.87 -16.76 -5.61
N PHE A 227 -2.64 -17.16 -4.37
CA PHE A 227 -1.55 -16.63 -3.56
C PHE A 227 -0.72 -17.76 -2.98
N ILE A 228 0.53 -17.47 -2.67
CA ILE A 228 1.44 -18.38 -1.97
C ILE A 228 1.62 -17.96 -0.52
N VAL A 229 1.84 -18.97 0.34
CA VAL A 229 2.22 -18.79 1.74
C VAL A 229 3.67 -19.23 1.89
N LEU A 230 4.48 -18.35 2.49
CA LEU A 230 5.90 -18.60 2.77
C LEU A 230 6.13 -18.58 4.28
N ASP A 231 7.06 -19.41 4.78
CA ASP A 231 7.51 -19.34 6.15
C ASP A 231 8.48 -18.16 6.40
N GLN A 232 9.00 -18.04 7.62
CA GLN A 232 9.96 -16.98 8.00
C GLN A 232 11.28 -17.04 7.22
N ASP A 233 11.66 -18.19 6.71
CA ASP A 233 12.86 -18.44 5.89
C ASP A 233 12.57 -18.33 4.39
N PHE A 234 11.36 -17.86 4.03
CA PHE A 234 10.88 -17.72 2.66
C PHE A 234 10.83 -19.06 1.90
N ASN A 235 10.48 -20.15 2.58
CA ASN A 235 10.19 -21.41 1.91
C ASN A 235 8.69 -21.54 1.66
N HIS A 236 8.33 -21.98 0.47
CA HIS A 236 6.93 -22.22 0.09
C HIS A 236 6.27 -23.27 0.98
N GLN A 237 5.09 -22.93 1.51
CA GLN A 237 4.30 -23.80 2.38
C GLN A 237 3.00 -24.25 1.69
N LYS A 238 2.29 -23.32 1.05
CA LYS A 238 0.98 -23.56 0.41
C LYS A 238 0.79 -22.66 -0.81
N THR A 239 -0.01 -23.13 -1.75
CA THR A 239 -0.62 -22.32 -2.82
C THR A 239 -2.13 -22.41 -2.69
N ILE A 240 -2.82 -21.28 -2.62
CA ILE A 240 -4.24 -21.19 -2.35
C ILE A 240 -4.93 -20.46 -3.52
N ALA A 241 -5.93 -21.09 -4.12
CA ALA A 241 -6.68 -20.51 -5.22
C ALA A 241 -7.54 -19.32 -4.77
N THR A 242 -7.64 -18.31 -5.63
CA THR A 242 -8.45 -17.10 -5.46
C THR A 242 -9.41 -16.93 -6.65
N GLY A 243 -10.13 -15.83 -6.66
CA GLY A 243 -10.70 -15.28 -7.89
C GLY A 243 -9.62 -14.70 -8.80
N SER A 244 -10.01 -14.25 -10.00
CA SER A 244 -9.07 -13.83 -11.04
C SER A 244 -8.41 -12.49 -10.73
N ASN A 245 -7.14 -12.41 -11.05
CA ASN A 245 -6.23 -11.29 -10.86
C ASN A 245 -6.19 -10.81 -9.38
N PRO A 246 -5.68 -11.64 -8.44
CA PRO A 246 -5.44 -11.20 -7.08
C PRO A 246 -4.34 -10.14 -7.05
N TYR A 247 -4.61 -9.01 -6.40
CA TYR A 247 -3.74 -7.84 -6.39
C TYR A 247 -3.31 -7.47 -4.96
N GLY A 248 -4.01 -6.53 -4.34
CA GLY A 248 -3.75 -6.11 -2.97
C GLY A 248 -4.09 -7.21 -1.96
N VAL A 249 -3.23 -7.38 -0.97
CA VAL A 249 -3.39 -8.37 0.10
C VAL A 249 -3.02 -7.75 1.43
N SER A 250 -3.76 -8.09 2.48
CA SER A 250 -3.40 -7.73 3.85
C SER A 250 -4.06 -8.65 4.86
N PHE A 251 -3.40 -8.84 5.98
CA PHE A 251 -4.02 -9.44 7.17
C PHE A 251 -4.87 -8.40 7.90
N ASP A 252 -5.83 -8.86 8.71
CA ASP A 252 -6.39 -8.01 9.76
C ASP A 252 -5.37 -7.79 10.90
N SER A 253 -5.67 -6.89 11.83
CA SER A 253 -4.74 -6.52 12.90
C SER A 253 -4.38 -7.67 13.84
N THR A 254 -5.21 -8.70 13.92
CA THR A 254 -4.94 -9.90 14.74
C THR A 254 -4.11 -10.95 13.99
N GLY A 255 -4.08 -10.89 12.67
CA GLY A 255 -3.50 -11.89 11.80
C GLY A 255 -4.33 -13.19 11.74
N ASP A 256 -5.61 -13.15 12.09
CA ASP A 256 -6.51 -14.31 12.04
C ASP A 256 -7.21 -14.43 10.69
N ARG A 257 -7.34 -13.31 9.97
CA ARG A 257 -7.95 -13.28 8.64
C ARG A 257 -7.02 -12.61 7.64
N LEU A 258 -7.06 -13.14 6.42
CA LEU A 258 -6.39 -12.59 5.25
C LEU A 258 -7.44 -12.08 4.27
N PHE A 259 -7.23 -10.86 3.75
CA PHE A 259 -8.09 -10.22 2.75
C PHE A 259 -7.32 -10.10 1.45
N VAL A 260 -7.91 -10.57 0.35
CA VAL A 260 -7.31 -10.57 -1.00
C VAL A 260 -8.25 -9.89 -1.98
N ALA A 261 -7.77 -8.86 -2.67
CA ALA A 261 -8.53 -8.16 -3.70
C ALA A 261 -8.34 -8.86 -5.06
N SER A 262 -9.34 -9.62 -5.50
CA SER A 262 -9.35 -10.29 -6.82
C SER A 262 -10.04 -9.39 -7.84
N SER A 263 -9.24 -8.51 -8.48
CA SER A 263 -9.69 -7.33 -9.19
C SER A 263 -10.56 -7.63 -10.44
N LYS A 264 -10.24 -8.68 -11.18
CA LYS A 264 -11.01 -9.12 -12.37
C LYS A 264 -12.28 -9.84 -11.98
N SER A 265 -12.27 -10.65 -10.93
CA SER A 265 -13.46 -11.28 -10.36
C SER A 265 -14.36 -10.29 -9.61
N LYS A 266 -13.89 -9.05 -9.33
CA LYS A 266 -14.59 -8.04 -8.54
C LYS A 266 -14.99 -8.57 -7.16
N LEU A 267 -14.04 -9.20 -6.48
CA LEU A 267 -14.22 -9.77 -5.15
C LEU A 267 -13.17 -9.22 -4.19
N LEU A 268 -13.58 -9.04 -2.95
CA LEU A 268 -12.68 -9.06 -1.81
C LEU A 268 -12.88 -10.41 -1.12
N GLU A 269 -11.88 -11.27 -1.19
CA GLU A 269 -11.92 -12.61 -0.64
C GLU A 269 -11.33 -12.63 0.76
N VAL A 270 -11.98 -13.35 1.68
CA VAL A 270 -11.55 -13.45 3.07
C VAL A 270 -11.25 -14.91 3.41
N PHE A 271 -10.06 -15.14 3.97
CA PHE A 271 -9.58 -16.46 4.40
C PHE A 271 -9.24 -16.43 5.88
N GLU A 272 -9.50 -17.51 6.61
CA GLU A 272 -8.88 -17.74 7.91
C GLU A 272 -7.41 -18.14 7.72
N THR A 273 -6.53 -17.82 8.67
CA THR A 273 -5.08 -17.96 8.46
C THR A 273 -4.46 -19.24 9.04
N GLU A 274 -5.22 -20.05 9.78
CA GLU A 274 -4.72 -21.32 10.31
C GLU A 274 -4.49 -22.33 9.19
N ASN A 275 -5.47 -22.49 8.30
CA ASN A 275 -5.41 -23.42 7.16
C ASN A 275 -5.55 -22.71 5.80
N PHE A 276 -5.84 -21.43 5.79
CA PHE A 276 -6.20 -20.62 4.61
C PHE A 276 -7.48 -21.10 3.93
N THR A 277 -8.46 -21.50 4.75
CA THR A 277 -9.80 -21.83 4.27
C THR A 277 -10.55 -20.54 3.98
N LYS A 278 -11.20 -20.47 2.81
CA LYS A 278 -12.00 -19.32 2.44
C LYS A 278 -13.23 -19.19 3.34
N ILE A 279 -13.38 -18.04 3.99
CA ILE A 279 -14.53 -17.68 4.82
C ILE A 279 -15.63 -17.07 3.98
N LYS A 280 -15.27 -16.13 3.07
CA LYS A 280 -16.24 -15.31 2.36
C LYS A 280 -15.68 -14.76 1.05
N ASP A 281 -16.55 -14.67 0.06
CA ASP A 281 -16.42 -13.80 -1.10
C ASP A 281 -17.33 -12.59 -0.90
N ILE A 282 -16.77 -11.39 -0.90
CA ILE A 282 -17.49 -10.12 -0.80
C ILE A 282 -17.55 -9.50 -2.19
N PRO A 283 -18.73 -9.49 -2.85
CA PRO A 283 -18.86 -8.89 -4.17
C PRO A 283 -18.61 -7.38 -4.11
N LEU A 284 -17.74 -6.90 -5.01
CA LEU A 284 -17.45 -5.49 -5.21
C LEU A 284 -18.10 -5.05 -6.52
N ASP A 285 -19.12 -4.21 -6.48
CA ASP A 285 -19.75 -3.67 -7.71
C ASP A 285 -18.86 -2.62 -8.41
N GLY A 286 -17.60 -2.48 -7.97
CA GLY A 286 -16.61 -1.56 -8.51
C GLY A 286 -15.80 -2.17 -9.66
N LYS A 287 -15.04 -1.31 -10.35
CA LYS A 287 -14.12 -1.71 -11.42
C LYS A 287 -12.67 -1.37 -11.02
N ARG A 288 -11.74 -2.34 -11.19
CA ARG A 288 -10.33 -2.22 -10.78
C ARG A 288 -10.21 -1.82 -9.31
N CYS A 289 -10.71 -2.68 -8.42
CA CYS A 289 -10.52 -2.58 -6.98
C CYS A 289 -9.22 -3.31 -6.62
N TRP A 290 -8.21 -2.57 -6.16
CA TRP A 290 -6.83 -3.09 -6.04
C TRP A 290 -6.21 -2.91 -4.67
N HIS A 291 -6.19 -1.69 -4.11
CA HIS A 291 -5.59 -1.43 -2.80
C HIS A 291 -6.62 -1.04 -1.77
N PHE A 292 -6.31 -1.35 -0.52
CA PHE A 292 -7.22 -1.08 0.59
C PHE A 292 -6.47 -0.82 1.90
N SER A 293 -7.17 -0.18 2.83
CA SER A 293 -6.73 0.01 4.21
C SER A 293 -7.87 -0.27 5.16
N PHE A 294 -7.57 -0.86 6.30
CA PHE A 294 -8.53 -0.90 7.41
C PHE A 294 -8.68 0.48 8.05
N THR A 295 -9.80 0.72 8.71
CA THR A 295 -9.94 1.87 9.61
C THR A 295 -9.15 1.62 10.90
N PRO A 296 -8.74 2.68 11.62
CA PRO A 296 -7.95 2.52 12.85
C PRO A 296 -8.58 1.66 13.94
N ASP A 297 -9.91 1.55 13.96
CA ASP A 297 -10.67 0.67 14.86
C ASP A 297 -10.88 -0.75 14.33
N ASN A 298 -10.39 -1.03 13.11
CA ASN A 298 -10.52 -2.29 12.37
C ASN A 298 -11.98 -2.74 12.08
N ASN A 299 -12.96 -1.88 12.23
CA ASN A 299 -14.36 -2.22 12.00
C ASN A 299 -14.75 -2.14 10.51
N GLU A 300 -14.00 -1.35 9.74
CA GLU A 300 -14.25 -1.18 8.31
C GLU A 300 -12.95 -1.32 7.50
N LEU A 301 -13.10 -1.58 6.23
CA LEU A 301 -12.05 -1.59 5.23
C LEU A 301 -12.46 -0.68 4.08
N LEU A 302 -11.54 0.18 3.64
CA LEU A 302 -11.72 1.11 2.53
C LEU A 302 -10.98 0.56 1.30
N MET A 303 -11.72 0.22 0.25
CA MET A 303 -11.19 -0.37 -0.99
C MET A 303 -11.21 0.64 -2.14
N ALA A 304 -10.06 0.96 -2.70
CA ALA A 304 -9.95 1.84 -3.86
C ALA A 304 -10.34 1.10 -5.15
N CYS A 305 -11.41 1.57 -5.80
CA CYS A 305 -11.93 1.04 -7.06
C CYS A 305 -11.72 2.06 -8.19
N GLY A 306 -10.51 2.06 -8.78
CA GLY A 306 -10.01 3.14 -9.63
C GLY A 306 -10.87 3.46 -10.84
N ARG A 307 -11.39 2.46 -11.57
CA ARG A 307 -12.20 2.70 -12.76
C ARG A 307 -13.69 2.98 -12.47
N SER A 308 -14.06 3.01 -11.19
CA SER A 308 -15.39 3.42 -10.73
C SER A 308 -15.38 4.77 -10.04
N ASP A 309 -14.18 5.39 -9.87
CA ASP A 309 -14.01 6.65 -9.16
C ASP A 309 -14.65 6.65 -7.76
N GLU A 310 -14.40 5.57 -6.99
CA GLU A 310 -14.98 5.39 -5.67
C GLU A 310 -14.08 4.60 -4.72
N LEU A 311 -14.33 4.77 -3.42
CA LEU A 311 -13.95 3.81 -2.39
C LEU A 311 -15.18 3.00 -1.98
N LYS A 312 -15.05 1.67 -1.92
CA LYS A 312 -16.04 0.82 -1.24
C LYS A 312 -15.74 0.81 0.25
N VAL A 313 -16.77 0.92 1.06
CA VAL A 313 -16.72 0.75 2.51
C VAL A 313 -17.24 -0.63 2.85
N ILE A 314 -16.42 -1.45 3.49
CA ILE A 314 -16.71 -2.84 3.82
C ILE A 314 -16.70 -3.01 5.34
N ASP A 315 -17.78 -3.51 5.92
CA ASP A 315 -17.85 -3.93 7.32
C ASP A 315 -17.06 -5.22 7.51
N THR A 316 -15.99 -5.18 8.30
CA THR A 316 -15.08 -6.31 8.50
C THR A 316 -15.64 -7.41 9.40
N ASN A 317 -16.71 -7.12 10.15
CA ASN A 317 -17.38 -8.09 11.02
C ASN A 317 -18.50 -8.82 10.28
N LYS A 318 -19.29 -8.08 9.49
CA LYS A 318 -20.38 -8.68 8.69
C LYS A 318 -19.88 -9.24 7.36
N LEU A 319 -18.69 -8.82 6.91
CA LEU A 319 -18.08 -9.18 5.63
C LEU A 319 -19.02 -8.84 4.45
N GLU A 320 -19.42 -7.57 4.39
CA GLU A 320 -20.31 -7.04 3.35
C GLU A 320 -19.97 -5.57 3.03
N VAL A 321 -20.25 -5.15 1.80
CA VAL A 321 -20.16 -3.73 1.40
C VAL A 321 -21.33 -2.98 2.04
N THR A 322 -21.03 -1.93 2.81
CA THR A 322 -22.01 -1.09 3.50
C THR A 322 -22.24 0.26 2.84
N GLY A 323 -21.35 0.67 1.95
CA GLY A 323 -21.45 1.95 1.24
C GLY A 323 -20.32 2.19 0.26
N SER A 324 -20.37 3.36 -0.37
CA SER A 324 -19.26 3.86 -1.17
C SER A 324 -19.09 5.38 -1.00
N ILE A 325 -17.86 5.84 -1.21
CA ILE A 325 -17.49 7.26 -1.17
C ILE A 325 -16.97 7.61 -2.56
N SER A 326 -17.51 8.64 -3.19
CA SER A 326 -17.03 9.11 -4.49
C SER A 326 -15.65 9.74 -4.34
N VAL A 327 -14.69 9.26 -5.12
CA VAL A 327 -13.32 9.79 -5.20
C VAL A 327 -12.93 9.84 -6.67
N GLN A 328 -12.88 11.04 -7.21
CA GLN A 328 -12.65 11.24 -8.64
C GLN A 328 -11.19 11.06 -9.04
N GLY A 329 -10.95 10.74 -10.30
CA GLY A 329 -9.61 10.76 -10.89
C GLY A 329 -8.82 9.47 -10.76
N ILE A 330 -9.46 8.32 -10.74
CA ILE A 330 -8.86 6.98 -10.65
C ILE A 330 -8.16 6.78 -9.31
N PRO A 331 -8.90 6.63 -8.19
CA PRO A 331 -8.32 6.32 -6.88
C PRO A 331 -7.47 5.05 -6.94
N TRP A 332 -6.28 5.10 -6.30
CA TRP A 332 -5.33 4.00 -6.36
C TRP A 332 -4.91 3.53 -4.98
N GLY A 333 -4.23 4.35 -4.21
CA GLY A 333 -3.73 4.04 -2.88
C GLY A 333 -4.60 4.65 -1.79
N VAL A 334 -4.73 3.95 -0.67
CA VAL A 334 -5.43 4.45 0.51
C VAL A 334 -4.67 4.10 1.78
N VAL A 335 -4.50 5.09 2.66
CA VAL A 335 -3.93 4.95 4.01
C VAL A 335 -4.78 5.75 5.00
N THR A 336 -4.71 5.42 6.27
CA THR A 336 -5.49 6.09 7.32
C THR A 336 -4.60 6.70 8.40
N TYR A 337 -5.11 7.74 9.05
CA TYR A 337 -4.50 8.27 10.26
C TYR A 337 -5.58 8.44 11.35
N PRO A 338 -5.38 7.90 12.57
CA PRO A 338 -4.23 7.09 12.98
C PRO A 338 -3.95 5.92 12.03
N LYS A 339 -2.67 5.49 11.98
CA LYS A 339 -2.25 4.41 11.06
C LYS A 339 -3.02 3.13 11.32
N ALA A 340 -3.42 2.46 10.25
CA ALA A 340 -3.99 1.13 10.28
C ALA A 340 -3.29 0.22 9.28
N ILE A 341 -3.42 -1.08 9.49
CA ILE A 341 -2.89 -2.08 8.56
C ILE A 341 -3.68 -2.04 7.24
N GLY A 342 -3.02 -2.33 6.15
CA GLY A 342 -3.63 -2.36 4.82
C GLY A 342 -2.69 -2.95 3.80
N SER A 343 -3.07 -2.94 2.54
CA SER A 343 -2.21 -3.44 1.45
C SER A 343 -0.96 -2.58 1.22
N LEU A 344 -1.02 -1.29 1.54
CA LEU A 344 0.10 -0.34 1.39
C LEU A 344 0.82 -0.01 2.70
N ASP A 345 0.18 -0.13 3.84
CA ASP A 345 0.75 0.30 5.13
C ASP A 345 0.57 -0.76 6.22
N ASP A 346 1.25 -0.55 7.33
CA ASP A 346 1.07 -1.29 8.57
C ASP A 346 1.30 -0.37 9.78
N VAL A 347 1.09 -0.89 10.98
CA VAL A 347 1.17 -0.12 12.24
C VAL A 347 2.53 -0.25 12.96
N ARG A 348 3.55 -0.77 12.28
CA ARG A 348 4.92 -0.89 12.84
C ARG A 348 5.64 0.42 12.87
#